data_048d2d3e3164edeead13ef2eb53a84e9
#
_entry.id   048d2d3e3164edeead13ef2eb53a84e9
#
_cell.length_a   1.000
_cell.length_b   1.000
_cell.length_c   1.000
_cell.angle_alpha   90.00
_cell.angle_beta   90.00
_cell.angle_gamma   90.00
#
_symmetry.space_group_name_H-M   'P 1'
#
loop_
_entity.id
_entity.type
_entity.pdbx_description
1 polymer ?
#
loop_
_entity_poly.entity_id
_entity_poly.type
_entity_poly.pdbx_seq_one_letter_code
_entity_poly.pdbx_strand_id
1 'polypeptide(L)'
;MKLWLLRHGEAQPYQQHDAERQLTDRGRQQVRDTAEHMRGIAFDRVLCSPYIRARQTAELVCATLELANTIEIVPWLTPEDDVRAVTRKLDGYSVETLLIVGHQPLLGALAGWLTDADRLHSVPMDTASVACLE
;
A
#
# COMPACT_ATOMS: atom_id res chain seq x y z
N MET A 1 12.86 8.45 -7.85
CA MET A 1 11.50 7.90 -7.77
C MET A 1 10.93 8.20 -6.39
N LYS A 2 9.69 8.66 -6.34
CA LYS A 2 8.94 8.79 -5.09
C LYS A 2 8.07 7.57 -4.90
N LEU A 3 8.18 6.95 -3.73
CA LEU A 3 7.34 5.82 -3.33
C LEU A 3 6.35 6.28 -2.28
N TRP A 4 5.07 6.07 -2.57
CA TRP A 4 4.00 6.28 -1.62
C TRP A 4 3.54 4.91 -1.14
N LEU A 5 3.69 4.67 0.16
CA LEU A 5 3.31 3.40 0.77
C LEU A 5 2.02 3.62 1.57
N LEU A 6 0.95 2.94 1.19
CA LEU A 6 -0.35 3.07 1.83
C LEU A 6 -0.75 1.72 2.42
N ARG A 7 -0.90 1.66 3.75
CA ARG A 7 -1.45 0.48 4.40
C ARG A 7 -2.96 0.45 4.20
N HIS A 8 -3.53 -0.73 3.94
CA HIS A 8 -4.98 -0.89 3.80
C HIS A 8 -5.73 -0.34 5.02
N GLY A 9 -7.00 0.02 4.83
CA GLY A 9 -7.87 0.48 5.91
C GLY A 9 -8.22 -0.64 6.90
N GLU A 10 -8.91 -0.25 7.99
CA GLU A 10 -9.36 -1.22 8.97
C GLU A 10 -10.19 -2.33 8.29
N ALA A 11 -9.87 -3.58 8.60
CA ALA A 11 -10.52 -4.74 8.03
C ALA A 11 -11.30 -5.51 9.10
N GLN A 12 -12.24 -6.33 8.63
CA GLN A 12 -13.01 -7.22 9.48
C GLN A 12 -12.07 -8.12 10.30
N PRO A 13 -12.50 -8.60 11.47
CA PRO A 13 -11.68 -9.50 12.27
C PRO A 13 -11.27 -10.75 11.49
N TYR A 14 -10.16 -11.36 11.92
CA TYR A 14 -9.66 -12.57 11.29
C TYR A 14 -10.76 -13.62 11.14
N GLN A 15 -10.82 -14.22 9.98
CA GLN A 15 -11.72 -15.31 9.64
C GLN A 15 -10.90 -16.44 9.01
N GLN A 16 -11.57 -17.52 8.60
CA GLN A 16 -10.93 -18.72 8.06
C GLN A 16 -9.96 -18.42 6.89
N HIS A 17 -10.30 -17.40 6.08
CA HIS A 17 -9.47 -17.03 4.92
C HIS A 17 -9.05 -15.56 5.05
N ASP A 18 -7.85 -15.33 5.58
CA ASP A 18 -7.31 -13.99 5.81
C ASP A 18 -7.35 -13.11 4.55
N ALA A 19 -6.97 -13.67 3.40
CA ALA A 19 -6.94 -12.93 2.14
C ALA A 19 -8.31 -12.41 1.69
N GLU A 20 -9.39 -12.95 2.24
CA GLU A 20 -10.76 -12.58 1.87
C GLU A 20 -11.40 -11.57 2.83
N ARG A 21 -10.71 -11.18 3.90
CA ARG A 21 -11.24 -10.17 4.81
C ARG A 21 -11.45 -8.83 4.08
N GLN A 22 -12.60 -8.24 4.29
CA GLN A 22 -12.98 -6.98 3.67
C GLN A 22 -12.78 -5.81 4.62
N LEU A 23 -12.73 -4.60 4.07
CA LEU A 23 -12.72 -3.39 4.89
C LEU A 23 -14.03 -3.27 5.67
N THR A 24 -13.93 -2.72 6.89
CA THR A 24 -15.11 -2.27 7.62
C THR A 24 -15.59 -0.93 7.07
N ASP A 25 -16.78 -0.49 7.46
CA ASP A 25 -17.26 0.85 7.10
C ASP A 25 -16.29 1.93 7.62
N ARG A 26 -15.79 1.75 8.84
CA ARG A 26 -14.78 2.63 9.41
C ARG A 26 -13.50 2.62 8.57
N GLY A 27 -13.08 1.44 8.13
CA GLY A 27 -11.90 1.31 7.26
C GLY A 27 -12.06 2.06 5.95
N ARG A 28 -13.25 1.98 5.35
CA ARG A 28 -13.54 2.72 4.12
C ARG A 28 -13.44 4.23 4.33
N GLN A 29 -13.97 4.71 5.45
CA GLN A 29 -13.88 6.14 5.77
C GLN A 29 -12.44 6.57 6.05
N GLN A 30 -11.66 5.76 6.77
CA GLN A 30 -10.22 6.02 6.97
C GLN A 30 -9.51 6.21 5.64
N VAL A 31 -9.78 5.34 4.67
CA VAL A 31 -9.15 5.40 3.35
C VAL A 31 -9.55 6.67 2.60
N ARG A 32 -10.83 7.05 2.63
CA ARG A 32 -11.29 8.27 1.99
C ARG A 32 -10.60 9.50 2.58
N ASP A 33 -10.49 9.55 3.90
CA ASP A 33 -9.85 10.67 4.60
C ASP A 33 -8.36 10.76 4.22
N THR A 34 -7.66 9.62 4.20
CA THR A 34 -6.26 9.58 3.80
C THR A 34 -6.10 9.99 2.33
N ALA A 35 -6.99 9.51 1.45
CA ALA A 35 -6.93 9.85 0.04
C ALA A 35 -7.01 11.36 -0.19
N GLU A 36 -7.84 12.08 0.59
CA GLU A 36 -7.92 13.53 0.47
C GLU A 36 -6.57 14.22 0.71
N HIS A 37 -5.75 13.68 1.61
CA HIS A 37 -4.40 14.20 1.85
C HIS A 37 -3.43 13.91 0.72
N MET A 38 -3.79 13.01 -0.19
CA MET A 38 -2.99 12.65 -1.36
C MET A 38 -3.46 13.38 -2.63
N ARG A 39 -4.42 14.28 -2.50
CA ARG A 39 -4.99 15.01 -3.65
C ARG A 39 -3.94 15.88 -4.31
N GLY A 40 -3.91 15.86 -5.63
CA GLY A 40 -2.94 16.63 -6.42
C GLY A 40 -1.67 15.88 -6.75
N ILE A 41 -1.46 14.67 -6.20
CA ILE A 41 -0.31 13.83 -6.54
C ILE A 41 -0.61 13.08 -7.83
N ALA A 42 0.30 13.20 -8.81
CA ALA A 42 0.18 12.48 -10.07
C ALA A 42 0.93 11.15 -9.96
N PHE A 43 0.20 10.07 -9.74
CA PHE A 43 0.78 8.73 -9.68
C PHE A 43 0.96 8.18 -11.09
N ASP A 44 2.16 7.68 -11.39
CA ASP A 44 2.43 7.03 -12.67
C ASP A 44 1.87 5.61 -12.70
N ARG A 45 1.99 4.88 -11.58
CA ARG A 45 1.51 3.51 -11.44
C ARG A 45 0.96 3.29 -10.04
N VAL A 46 -0.02 2.38 -9.94
CA VAL A 46 -0.60 1.95 -8.65
C VAL A 46 -0.45 0.43 -8.56
N LEU A 47 0.36 -0.03 -7.63
CA LEU A 47 0.58 -1.46 -7.36
C LEU A 47 -0.16 -1.85 -6.09
N CYS A 48 -0.75 -3.03 -6.09
CA CYS A 48 -1.62 -3.46 -5.00
C CYS A 48 -1.44 -4.94 -4.68
N SER A 49 -1.50 -5.26 -3.39
CA SER A 49 -1.58 -6.63 -2.90
C SER A 49 -2.83 -7.34 -3.47
N PRO A 50 -2.78 -8.66 -3.69
CA PRO A 50 -3.94 -9.41 -4.14
C PRO A 50 -5.04 -9.59 -3.06
N TYR A 51 -4.77 -9.28 -1.80
CA TYR A 51 -5.75 -9.42 -0.73
C TYR A 51 -6.89 -8.42 -0.89
N ILE A 52 -8.11 -8.87 -0.59
CA ILE A 52 -9.33 -8.05 -0.82
C ILE A 52 -9.26 -6.71 -0.12
N ARG A 53 -8.84 -6.66 1.15
CA ARG A 53 -8.76 -5.39 1.91
C ARG A 53 -7.83 -4.36 1.27
N ALA A 54 -6.74 -4.82 0.66
CA ALA A 54 -5.83 -3.93 -0.05
C ALA A 54 -6.42 -3.46 -1.39
N ARG A 55 -7.07 -4.37 -2.12
CA ARG A 55 -7.73 -4.03 -3.38
C ARG A 55 -8.85 -3.02 -3.17
N GLN A 56 -9.67 -3.21 -2.13
CA GLN A 56 -10.73 -2.25 -1.79
C GLN A 56 -10.14 -0.89 -1.42
N THR A 57 -9.01 -0.87 -0.70
CA THR A 57 -8.31 0.37 -0.37
C THR A 57 -7.85 1.09 -1.65
N ALA A 58 -7.20 0.38 -2.56
CA ALA A 58 -6.73 0.97 -3.81
C ALA A 58 -7.89 1.50 -4.66
N GLU A 59 -8.98 0.74 -4.76
CA GLU A 59 -10.18 1.16 -5.49
C GLU A 59 -10.78 2.44 -4.91
N LEU A 60 -10.86 2.54 -3.58
CA LEU A 60 -11.38 3.74 -2.91
C LEU A 60 -10.50 4.95 -3.14
N VAL A 61 -9.18 4.79 -3.09
CA VAL A 61 -8.26 5.89 -3.38
C VAL A 61 -8.47 6.39 -4.80
N CYS A 62 -8.47 5.48 -5.76
CA CYS A 62 -8.66 5.85 -7.17
C CYS A 62 -10.01 6.53 -7.40
N ALA A 63 -11.08 6.02 -6.78
CA ALA A 63 -12.41 6.62 -6.90
C ALA A 63 -12.48 8.00 -6.26
N THR A 64 -11.92 8.15 -5.04
CA THR A 64 -11.95 9.42 -4.31
C THR A 64 -11.17 10.51 -5.04
N LEU A 65 -10.02 10.16 -5.60
CA LEU A 65 -9.15 11.11 -6.30
C LEU A 65 -9.42 11.20 -7.80
N GLU A 66 -10.38 10.41 -8.29
CA GLU A 66 -10.72 10.35 -9.72
C GLU A 66 -9.51 10.03 -10.60
N LEU A 67 -8.70 9.06 -10.14
CA LEU A 67 -7.51 8.63 -10.86
C LEU A 67 -7.89 7.69 -12.01
N ALA A 68 -7.29 7.92 -13.17
CA ALA A 68 -7.49 7.06 -14.34
C ALA A 68 -6.56 5.84 -14.37
N ASN A 69 -5.68 5.73 -13.37
CA ASN A 69 -4.70 4.64 -13.30
C ASN A 69 -5.38 3.28 -13.21
N THR A 70 -4.85 2.30 -13.95
CA THR A 70 -5.19 0.90 -13.75
C THR A 70 -4.49 0.39 -12.51
N ILE A 71 -5.24 -0.25 -11.60
CA ILE A 71 -4.67 -0.87 -10.42
C ILE A 71 -4.00 -2.18 -10.83
N GLU A 72 -2.70 -2.29 -10.60
CA GLU A 72 -1.93 -3.49 -10.93
C GLU A 72 -1.84 -4.39 -9.71
N ILE A 73 -2.50 -5.54 -9.78
CA ILE A 73 -2.45 -6.53 -8.70
C ILE A 73 -1.18 -7.36 -8.88
N VAL A 74 -0.31 -7.35 -7.88
CA VAL A 74 0.96 -8.07 -7.94
C VAL A 74 1.07 -9.07 -6.79
N PRO A 75 1.55 -10.29 -7.04
CA PRO A 75 1.54 -11.35 -6.02
C PRO A 75 2.61 -11.18 -4.94
N TRP A 76 3.54 -10.25 -5.11
CA TRP A 76 4.68 -10.07 -4.22
C TRP A 76 4.50 -8.94 -3.20
N LEU A 77 3.25 -8.49 -2.95
CA LEU A 77 2.93 -7.48 -1.93
C LEU A 77 2.04 -8.05 -0.82
N THR A 78 2.16 -9.34 -0.51
CA THR A 78 1.43 -9.93 0.61
C THR A 78 2.11 -9.59 1.94
N PRO A 79 1.41 -9.74 3.10
CA PRO A 79 1.94 -9.24 4.37
C PRO A 79 3.33 -9.78 4.76
N GLU A 80 3.64 -11.01 4.37
CA GLU A 80 4.87 -11.69 4.79
C GLU A 80 5.95 -11.75 3.71
N ASP A 81 5.81 -10.99 2.62
CA ASP A 81 6.82 -10.97 1.57
C ASP A 81 8.14 -10.37 2.06
N ASP A 82 9.24 -10.85 1.48
CA ASP A 82 10.58 -10.41 1.84
C ASP A 82 10.88 -9.03 1.20
N VAL A 83 11.31 -8.08 2.02
CA VAL A 83 11.63 -6.72 1.56
C VAL A 83 12.70 -6.68 0.47
N ARG A 84 13.66 -7.60 0.49
CA ARG A 84 14.69 -7.65 -0.55
C ARG A 84 14.11 -8.03 -1.89
N ALA A 85 13.22 -9.02 -1.89
CA ALA A 85 12.55 -9.45 -3.12
C ALA A 85 11.67 -8.35 -3.67
N VAL A 86 10.91 -7.66 -2.79
CA VAL A 86 10.09 -6.52 -3.17
C VAL A 86 10.95 -5.40 -3.77
N THR A 87 12.07 -5.06 -3.14
CA THR A 87 12.99 -4.03 -3.63
C THR A 87 13.50 -4.36 -5.02
N ARG A 88 13.87 -5.61 -5.27
CA ARG A 88 14.31 -6.03 -6.61
C ARG A 88 13.22 -5.86 -7.66
N LYS A 89 11.95 -6.16 -7.29
CA LYS A 89 10.82 -5.95 -8.19
C LYS A 89 10.63 -4.47 -8.50
N LEU A 90 10.74 -3.61 -7.47
CA LEU A 90 10.60 -2.17 -7.63
C LEU A 90 11.68 -1.56 -8.51
N ASP A 91 12.89 -2.09 -8.46
CA ASP A 91 14.00 -1.62 -9.31
C ASP A 91 13.69 -1.76 -10.80
N GLY A 92 12.76 -2.63 -11.17
CA GLY A 92 12.33 -2.81 -12.55
C GLY A 92 11.38 -1.73 -13.06
N TYR A 93 10.89 -0.84 -12.21
CA TYR A 93 9.95 0.21 -12.61
C TYR A 93 10.71 1.51 -12.89
N SER A 94 10.50 2.07 -14.09
CA SER A 94 11.10 3.34 -14.51
C SER A 94 10.05 4.44 -14.50
N VAL A 95 9.61 4.82 -13.30
CA VAL A 95 8.57 5.84 -13.10
C VAL A 95 9.02 6.84 -12.04
N GLU A 96 8.40 8.03 -12.03
CA GLU A 96 8.75 9.07 -11.05
C GLU A 96 7.98 8.91 -9.75
N THR A 97 6.72 8.54 -9.81
CA THR A 97 5.85 8.46 -8.63
C THR A 97 5.02 7.18 -8.65
N LEU A 98 5.21 6.36 -7.64
CA LEU A 98 4.59 5.04 -7.53
C LEU A 98 3.79 4.96 -6.23
N LEU A 99 2.54 4.49 -6.33
CA LEU A 99 1.73 4.17 -5.16
C LEU A 99 1.72 2.66 -4.94
N ILE A 100 2.03 2.24 -3.73
CA ILE A 100 1.97 0.84 -3.30
C ILE A 100 0.94 0.73 -2.19
N VAL A 101 -0.04 -0.15 -2.39
CA VAL A 101 -1.09 -0.43 -1.40
C VAL A 101 -0.87 -1.84 -0.85
N GLY A 102 -0.66 -1.95 0.43
CA GLY A 102 -0.32 -3.22 1.03
C GLY A 102 -0.57 -3.31 2.52
N HIS A 103 0.31 -4.00 3.22
CA HIS A 103 0.11 -4.49 4.57
C HIS A 103 1.31 -4.24 5.47
N GLN A 104 1.07 -4.25 6.79
CA GLN A 104 2.12 -4.53 7.76
C GLN A 104 2.22 -6.05 7.94
N PRO A 105 3.39 -6.61 8.22
CA PRO A 105 4.65 -5.87 8.49
C PRO A 105 5.46 -5.44 7.26
N LEU A 106 5.05 -5.83 6.06
CA LEU A 106 5.85 -5.60 4.85
C LEU A 106 6.16 -4.11 4.62
N LEU A 107 5.15 -3.23 4.64
CA LEU A 107 5.37 -1.82 4.28
C LEU A 107 6.30 -1.11 5.26
N GLY A 108 6.13 -1.35 6.55
CA GLY A 108 7.02 -0.77 7.56
C GLY A 108 8.46 -1.26 7.43
N ALA A 109 8.62 -2.55 7.16
CA ALA A 109 9.93 -3.14 6.93
C ALA A 109 10.57 -2.60 5.65
N LEU A 110 9.78 -2.40 4.59
CA LEU A 110 10.24 -1.83 3.34
C LEU A 110 10.70 -0.38 3.53
N ALA A 111 9.93 0.43 4.27
CA ALA A 111 10.30 1.80 4.58
C ALA A 111 11.62 1.86 5.34
N GLY A 112 11.80 1.01 6.34
CA GLY A 112 13.06 0.94 7.10
C GLY A 112 14.23 0.50 6.23
N TRP A 113 14.03 -0.52 5.40
CA TRP A 113 15.07 -1.03 4.50
C TRP A 113 15.51 0.02 3.48
N LEU A 114 14.56 0.73 2.86
CA LEU A 114 14.89 1.71 1.82
C LEU A 114 15.53 2.98 2.38
N THR A 115 15.22 3.35 3.62
CA THR A 115 15.81 4.55 4.23
C THR A 115 17.15 4.27 4.89
N ASP A 116 17.27 3.15 5.64
CA ASP A 116 18.45 2.83 6.44
C ASP A 116 19.21 1.59 5.97
N ALA A 117 18.69 0.88 4.96
CA ALA A 117 19.19 -0.41 4.52
C ALA A 117 19.25 -1.43 5.69
N ASP A 118 18.39 -1.28 6.67
CA ASP A 118 18.35 -2.10 7.88
C ASP A 118 17.03 -2.85 7.98
N ARG A 119 17.10 -4.19 7.83
CA ARG A 119 15.92 -5.06 7.88
C ARG A 119 15.31 -5.19 9.26
N LEU A 120 16.06 -4.82 10.30
CA LEU A 120 15.55 -4.85 11.67
C LEU A 120 14.78 -3.58 12.01
N HIS A 121 15.02 -2.50 11.25
CA HIS A 121 14.28 -1.26 11.41
C HIS A 121 12.94 -1.37 10.71
N SER A 122 11.87 -1.07 11.41
CA SER A 122 10.53 -1.09 10.83
C SER A 122 9.78 0.17 11.24
N VAL A 123 9.19 0.85 10.25
CA VAL A 123 8.39 2.04 10.49
C VAL A 123 6.98 1.60 10.86
N PRO A 124 6.47 2.01 12.05
CA PRO A 124 5.08 1.71 12.39
C PRO A 124 4.12 2.42 11.44
N MET A 125 3.10 1.71 10.99
CA MET A 125 2.07 2.28 10.15
C MET A 125 0.70 1.80 10.62
N ASP A 126 -0.18 2.74 10.98
CA ASP A 126 -1.57 2.43 11.31
C ASP A 126 -2.35 2.08 10.04
N THR A 127 -3.55 1.48 10.22
CA THR A 127 -4.44 1.23 9.07
C THR A 127 -4.73 2.54 8.34
N ALA A 128 -4.76 2.48 7.02
CA ALA A 128 -4.96 3.62 6.13
C ALA A 128 -3.93 4.75 6.29
N SER A 129 -2.80 4.51 6.95
CA SER A 129 -1.72 5.51 6.99
C SER A 129 -0.90 5.45 5.71
N VAL A 130 -0.28 6.57 5.37
CA VAL A 130 0.54 6.70 4.17
C VAL A 130 1.90 7.29 4.51
N ALA A 131 2.94 6.79 3.86
CA ALA A 131 4.30 7.33 3.97
C ALA A 131 4.86 7.58 2.56
N CYS A 132 5.63 8.65 2.42
CA CYS A 132 6.29 8.96 1.15
C CYS A 132 7.80 8.87 1.33
N LEU A 133 8.45 8.12 0.45
CA LEU A 133 9.90 7.94 0.41
C LEU A 133 10.43 8.47 -0.92
N GLU A 134 11.58 9.11 -0.89
CA GLU A 134 12.23 9.60 -2.11
C GLU A 134 13.50 8.81 -2.48
#